data_4385bad25e7a2dc807a1367f07b1c581
#
_entry.id   4385bad25e7a2dc807a1367f07b1c581
#
_cell.length_a   1.000
_cell.length_b   1.000
_cell.length_c   1.000
_cell.angle_alpha   90.00
_cell.angle_beta   90.00
_cell.angle_gamma   90.00
#
_symmetry.space_group_name_H-M   'P 1'
#
loop_
_entity.id
_entity.type
_entity.pdbx_description
1 polymer ?
#
loop_
_entity_poly.entity_id
_entity_poly.type
_entity_poly.pdbx_seq_one_letter_code
_entity_poly.pdbx_strand_id
1 'polypeptide(L)'
;HKHLCGLYRKLLADVEGIVSFGYRGTSPALMGACAERGISLCYLTPQGKFLARVSGKIRGNVVLRQQQYASTRDEQVSLDIARNCILGKVYNARWVLERAVRDHSLQIDTEKVRNASGFLKRSLELIQKCQSKEQLRGYEGEAASIYFGVFEQLILQQKKDFAFHGRNKRPPLDSVNALLSFVYTLLTNTITSALETVGLDPYVGYLHTDRPGRASLSLDLIEELRAVMADRFVLSLINKKMVTGKNFSRKENGAVLMDDDVRKRVLTEWQNKKKEVITHPYLKEKVEWGMV
;
A
#
# COMPACT_ATOMS: atom_id res chain seq x y z
N HIS A 1 -2.31 1.75 40.23
CA HIS A 1 -2.26 0.72 39.18
C HIS A 1 -3.62 0.46 38.50
N LYS A 2 -4.75 0.38 39.24
CA LYS A 2 -6.09 0.12 38.65
C LYS A 2 -6.60 1.26 37.72
N HIS A 3 -6.33 2.53 38.07
CA HIS A 3 -6.72 3.69 37.25
C HIS A 3 -5.96 3.78 35.91
N LEU A 4 -4.66 3.51 35.92
CA LEU A 4 -3.86 3.44 34.69
C LEU A 4 -4.33 2.31 33.77
N CYS A 5 -4.68 1.14 34.29
CA CYS A 5 -5.20 0.02 33.52
C CYS A 5 -6.56 0.33 32.85
N GLY A 6 -7.43 1.13 33.49
CA GLY A 6 -8.70 1.60 32.93
C GLY A 6 -8.52 2.61 31.79
N LEU A 7 -7.54 3.52 31.92
CA LEU A 7 -7.20 4.50 30.88
C LEU A 7 -6.62 3.83 29.62
N TYR A 8 -5.70 2.85 29.80
CA TYR A 8 -5.17 2.03 28.72
C TYR A 8 -6.26 1.22 28.01
N ARG A 9 -7.23 0.68 28.75
CA ARG A 9 -8.35 -0.06 28.16
C ARG A 9 -9.25 0.83 27.28
N LYS A 10 -9.51 2.07 27.70
CA LYS A 10 -10.26 3.05 26.89
C LYS A 10 -9.47 3.52 25.67
N LEU A 11 -8.17 3.82 25.83
CA LEU A 11 -7.31 4.25 24.73
C LEU A 11 -7.12 3.18 23.64
N LEU A 12 -7.17 1.89 24.00
CA LEU A 12 -7.05 0.79 23.05
C LEU A 12 -8.38 0.41 22.37
N ALA A 13 -9.51 0.96 22.79
CA ALA A 13 -10.81 0.62 22.24
C ALA A 13 -10.96 1.09 20.77
N ASP A 14 -10.31 2.24 20.45
CA ASP A 14 -10.39 2.87 19.13
C ASP A 14 -9.09 2.73 18.31
N VAL A 15 -8.18 1.83 18.75
CA VAL A 15 -6.88 1.63 18.09
C VAL A 15 -6.89 0.37 17.26
N GLU A 16 -6.76 0.51 15.96
CA GLU A 16 -6.66 -0.62 15.01
C GLU A 16 -5.23 -1.17 14.88
N GLY A 17 -4.25 -0.32 15.11
CA GLY A 17 -2.85 -0.72 15.02
C GLY A 17 -1.90 0.28 15.67
N ILE A 18 -0.79 -0.24 16.17
CA ILE A 18 0.31 0.52 16.75
C ILE A 18 1.57 0.27 15.93
N VAL A 19 2.19 1.33 15.44
CA VAL A 19 3.48 1.24 14.76
C VAL A 19 4.52 1.98 15.58
N SER A 20 5.53 1.26 16.06
CA SER A 20 6.66 1.80 16.80
C SER A 20 7.86 1.97 15.87
N PHE A 21 8.39 3.19 15.77
CA PHE A 21 9.61 3.47 15.02
C PHE A 21 10.81 3.58 15.95
N GLY A 22 11.91 2.98 15.54
CA GLY A 22 13.15 2.94 16.32
C GLY A 22 13.27 1.64 17.13
N TYR A 23 14.15 1.67 18.13
CA TYR A 23 14.51 0.47 18.91
C TYR A 23 13.91 0.48 20.31
N ARG A 24 12.86 1.28 20.52
CA ARG A 24 12.13 1.29 21.79
C ARG A 24 11.16 0.12 21.83
N GLY A 25 11.22 -0.65 22.92
CA GLY A 25 10.29 -1.76 23.16
C GLY A 25 8.97 -1.31 23.76
N THR A 26 8.04 -2.24 23.90
CA THR A 26 6.79 -2.10 24.64
C THR A 26 6.73 -3.13 25.77
N SER A 27 5.87 -2.89 26.77
CA SER A 27 5.70 -3.84 27.87
C SER A 27 5.01 -5.13 27.40
N PRO A 28 5.31 -6.30 27.98
CA PRO A 28 4.60 -7.54 27.69
C PRO A 28 3.08 -7.43 27.88
N ALA A 29 2.64 -6.63 28.86
CA ALA A 29 1.22 -6.37 29.10
C ALA A 29 0.54 -5.67 27.91
N LEU A 30 1.21 -4.67 27.28
CA LEU A 30 0.70 -4.03 26.07
C LEU A 30 0.71 -4.99 24.89
N MET A 31 1.75 -5.79 24.73
CA MET A 31 1.83 -6.83 23.68
C MET A 31 0.65 -7.81 23.81
N GLY A 32 0.39 -8.32 25.02
CA GLY A 32 -0.71 -9.22 25.29
C GLY A 32 -2.08 -8.58 25.02
N ALA A 33 -2.29 -7.34 25.48
CA ALA A 33 -3.54 -6.62 25.24
C ALA A 33 -3.81 -6.35 23.76
N CYS A 34 -2.78 -6.06 22.96
CA CYS A 34 -2.88 -5.91 21.51
C CYS A 34 -3.23 -7.26 20.86
N ALA A 35 -2.51 -8.32 21.23
CA ALA A 35 -2.71 -9.66 20.72
C ALA A 35 -4.14 -10.20 20.97
N GLU A 36 -4.66 -9.99 22.19
CA GLU A 36 -6.03 -10.41 22.56
C GLU A 36 -7.12 -9.68 21.77
N ARG A 37 -6.89 -8.43 21.42
CA ARG A 37 -7.86 -7.56 20.73
C ARG A 37 -7.70 -7.51 19.22
N GLY A 38 -6.72 -8.21 18.66
CA GLY A 38 -6.42 -8.16 17.23
C GLY A 38 -5.81 -6.82 16.77
N ILE A 39 -5.27 -6.02 17.71
CA ILE A 39 -4.60 -4.76 17.40
C ILE A 39 -3.21 -5.09 16.85
N SER A 40 -2.91 -4.68 15.64
CA SER A 40 -1.58 -4.88 15.04
C SER A 40 -0.54 -4.04 15.77
N LEU A 41 0.46 -4.68 16.38
CA LEU A 41 1.61 -4.00 16.97
C LEU A 41 2.87 -4.34 16.17
N CYS A 42 3.38 -3.35 15.44
CA CYS A 42 4.49 -3.49 14.51
C CYS A 42 5.67 -2.60 14.91
N TYR A 43 6.88 -3.13 14.83
CA TYR A 43 8.13 -2.41 15.06
C TYR A 43 8.86 -2.21 13.74
N LEU A 44 9.27 -0.98 13.48
CA LEU A 44 10.04 -0.59 12.31
C LEU A 44 11.33 0.11 12.75
N THR A 45 12.39 0.00 11.94
CA THR A 45 13.57 0.85 12.14
C THR A 45 13.19 2.33 12.01
N PRO A 46 14.07 3.27 12.44
CA PRO A 46 13.85 4.70 12.18
C PRO A 46 13.59 5.01 10.70
N GLN A 47 14.12 4.20 9.78
CA GLN A 47 13.98 4.37 8.33
C GLN A 47 12.74 3.64 7.75
N GLY A 48 11.93 3.00 8.61
CA GLY A 48 10.71 2.31 8.18
C GLY A 48 10.89 0.86 7.75
N LYS A 49 12.09 0.26 7.93
CA LYS A 49 12.30 -1.17 7.66
C LYS A 49 11.63 -1.99 8.77
N PHE A 50 10.91 -3.04 8.39
CA PHE A 50 10.28 -3.97 9.33
C PHE A 50 11.32 -4.65 10.24
N LEU A 51 11.03 -4.70 11.53
CA LEU A 51 11.80 -5.39 12.56
C LEU A 51 11.06 -6.58 13.13
N ALA A 52 9.85 -6.34 13.65
CA ALA A 52 9.05 -7.38 14.30
C ALA A 52 7.56 -6.99 14.34
N ARG A 53 6.71 -7.98 14.49
CA ARG A 53 5.29 -7.80 14.78
C ARG A 53 4.90 -8.70 15.95
N VAL A 54 4.03 -8.19 16.82
CA VAL A 54 3.38 -8.99 17.84
C VAL A 54 2.14 -9.64 17.25
N SER A 55 2.11 -10.96 17.23
CA SER A 55 0.96 -11.75 16.82
C SER A 55 0.40 -12.50 18.02
N GLY A 56 -0.92 -12.49 18.15
CA GLY A 56 -1.63 -13.29 19.15
C GLY A 56 -1.80 -14.76 18.72
N LYS A 57 -2.68 -15.45 19.41
CA LYS A 57 -3.08 -16.80 19.01
C LYS A 57 -3.71 -16.74 17.62
N ILE A 58 -3.31 -17.67 16.76
CA ILE A 58 -3.91 -17.83 15.45
C ILE A 58 -5.38 -18.24 15.64
N ARG A 59 -6.29 -17.35 15.27
CA ARG A 59 -7.74 -17.57 15.38
C ARG A 59 -8.38 -17.96 14.05
N GLY A 60 -7.58 -18.30 13.04
CA GLY A 60 -8.09 -18.57 11.71
C GLY A 60 -8.64 -19.97 11.53
N ASN A 61 -9.57 -20.11 10.60
CA ASN A 61 -10.11 -21.39 10.16
C ASN A 61 -9.03 -22.19 9.42
N VAL A 62 -8.64 -23.35 9.97
CA VAL A 62 -7.63 -24.23 9.35
C VAL A 62 -8.09 -24.72 7.97
N VAL A 63 -9.39 -24.92 7.77
CA VAL A 63 -9.97 -25.33 6.48
C VAL A 63 -9.75 -24.25 5.42
N LEU A 64 -9.90 -22.97 5.78
CA LEU A 64 -9.61 -21.84 4.88
C LEU A 64 -8.14 -21.84 4.42
N ARG A 65 -7.19 -22.10 5.32
CA ARG A 65 -5.76 -22.21 4.95
C ARG A 65 -5.48 -23.43 4.09
N GLN A 66 -6.07 -24.56 4.39
CA GLN A 66 -5.93 -25.74 3.53
C GLN A 66 -6.44 -25.45 2.12
N GLN A 67 -7.58 -24.76 2.00
CA GLN A 67 -8.13 -24.34 0.72
C GLN A 67 -7.19 -23.31 0.02
N GLN A 68 -6.64 -22.35 0.75
CA GLN A 68 -5.65 -21.41 0.22
C GLN A 68 -4.45 -22.16 -0.35
N TYR A 69 -3.86 -23.11 0.40
CA TYR A 69 -2.70 -23.88 -0.05
C TYR A 69 -3.02 -24.78 -1.25
N ALA A 70 -4.22 -25.36 -1.28
CA ALA A 70 -4.67 -26.15 -2.42
C ALA A 70 -4.83 -25.29 -3.67
N SER A 71 -5.45 -24.12 -3.55
CA SER A 71 -5.69 -23.20 -4.68
C SER A 71 -4.40 -22.59 -5.27
N THR A 72 -3.33 -22.45 -4.49
CA THR A 72 -2.03 -22.00 -5.05
C THR A 72 -1.33 -23.06 -5.89
N ARG A 73 -1.64 -24.35 -5.67
CA ARG A 73 -1.10 -25.47 -6.45
C ARG A 73 -1.89 -25.73 -7.73
N ASP A 74 -3.11 -25.26 -7.82
CA ASP A 74 -3.92 -25.29 -9.04
C ASP A 74 -3.51 -24.10 -9.92
N GLU A 75 -2.87 -24.38 -11.05
CA GLU A 75 -2.35 -23.34 -11.95
C GLU A 75 -3.44 -22.43 -12.50
N GLN A 76 -4.62 -22.98 -12.82
CA GLN A 76 -5.73 -22.21 -13.37
C GLN A 76 -6.35 -21.29 -12.31
N VAL A 77 -6.67 -21.83 -11.14
CA VAL A 77 -7.22 -21.06 -10.02
C VAL A 77 -6.23 -19.97 -9.58
N SER A 78 -4.96 -20.33 -9.51
CA SER A 78 -3.89 -19.40 -9.13
C SER A 78 -3.71 -18.28 -10.17
N LEU A 79 -3.82 -18.60 -11.46
CA LEU A 79 -3.79 -17.62 -12.55
C LEU A 79 -5.00 -16.68 -12.48
N ASP A 80 -6.19 -17.22 -12.23
CA ASP A 80 -7.43 -16.43 -12.18
C ASP A 80 -7.40 -15.42 -11.02
N ILE A 81 -6.92 -15.83 -9.84
CA ILE A 81 -6.77 -14.93 -8.70
C ILE A 81 -5.71 -13.86 -8.99
N ALA A 82 -4.53 -14.26 -9.48
CA ALA A 82 -3.48 -13.32 -9.86
C ALA A 82 -3.95 -12.32 -10.93
N ARG A 83 -4.71 -12.80 -11.94
CA ARG A 83 -5.29 -11.97 -13.00
C ARG A 83 -6.23 -10.92 -12.42
N ASN A 84 -7.09 -11.28 -11.48
CA ASN A 84 -8.01 -10.34 -10.84
C ASN A 84 -7.27 -9.23 -10.08
N CYS A 85 -6.21 -9.56 -9.34
CA CYS A 85 -5.37 -8.55 -8.69
C CYS A 85 -4.75 -7.56 -9.68
N ILE A 86 -4.28 -8.05 -10.84
CA ILE A 86 -3.65 -7.19 -11.86
C ILE A 86 -4.71 -6.41 -12.66
N LEU A 87 -5.87 -6.98 -12.92
CA LEU A 87 -7.00 -6.23 -13.50
C LEU A 87 -7.38 -5.06 -12.58
N GLY A 88 -7.53 -5.30 -11.28
CA GLY A 88 -7.80 -4.26 -10.28
C GLY A 88 -6.71 -3.18 -10.27
N LYS A 89 -5.43 -3.57 -10.31
CA LYS A 89 -4.29 -2.63 -10.41
C LYS A 89 -4.40 -1.71 -11.61
N VAL A 90 -4.52 -2.29 -12.80
CA VAL A 90 -4.53 -1.52 -14.06
C VAL A 90 -5.79 -0.67 -14.18
N TYR A 91 -6.94 -1.20 -13.78
CA TYR A 91 -8.19 -0.47 -13.72
C TYR A 91 -8.08 0.77 -12.80
N ASN A 92 -7.60 0.58 -11.57
CA ASN A 92 -7.45 1.65 -10.60
C ASN A 92 -6.40 2.68 -11.03
N ALA A 93 -5.27 2.26 -11.60
CA ALA A 93 -4.26 3.15 -12.16
C ALA A 93 -4.86 4.02 -13.29
N ARG A 94 -5.61 3.40 -14.20
CA ARG A 94 -6.31 4.12 -15.25
C ARG A 94 -7.26 5.19 -14.69
N TRP A 95 -8.08 4.85 -13.69
CA TRP A 95 -9.01 5.80 -13.09
C TRP A 95 -8.32 6.96 -12.36
N VAL A 96 -7.12 6.75 -11.82
CA VAL A 96 -6.30 7.85 -11.29
C VAL A 96 -5.93 8.83 -12.40
N LEU A 97 -5.55 8.34 -13.59
CA LEU A 97 -5.25 9.18 -14.75
C LEU A 97 -6.48 9.91 -15.28
N GLU A 98 -7.60 9.21 -15.46
CA GLU A 98 -8.87 9.80 -15.94
C GLU A 98 -9.34 10.93 -14.99
N ARG A 99 -9.23 10.70 -13.70
CA ARG A 99 -9.57 11.71 -12.70
C ARG A 99 -8.66 12.93 -12.80
N ALA A 100 -7.36 12.73 -13.00
CA ALA A 100 -6.42 13.86 -13.17
C ALA A 100 -6.76 14.69 -14.41
N VAL A 101 -7.11 14.05 -15.53
CA VAL A 101 -7.56 14.75 -16.74
C VAL A 101 -8.83 15.55 -16.50
N ARG A 102 -9.81 14.98 -15.77
CA ARG A 102 -11.07 15.64 -15.44
C ARG A 102 -10.88 16.85 -14.51
N ASP A 103 -10.10 16.63 -13.43
CA ASP A 103 -10.03 17.61 -12.33
C ASP A 103 -8.93 18.67 -12.55
N HIS A 104 -7.93 18.43 -13.41
CA HIS A 104 -6.72 19.25 -13.55
C HIS A 104 -6.28 19.50 -15.01
N SER A 105 -7.21 19.49 -15.96
CA SER A 105 -6.93 19.60 -17.40
C SER A 105 -6.07 20.80 -17.80
N LEU A 106 -6.14 21.91 -17.07
CA LEU A 106 -5.38 23.14 -17.35
C LEU A 106 -3.94 23.11 -16.79
N GLN A 107 -3.59 22.12 -15.96
CA GLN A 107 -2.30 22.06 -15.25
C GLN A 107 -1.41 20.91 -15.71
N ILE A 108 -1.95 20.00 -16.51
CA ILE A 108 -1.28 18.78 -16.98
C ILE A 108 -1.30 18.68 -18.50
N ASP A 109 -0.38 17.89 -19.05
CA ASP A 109 -0.45 17.46 -20.44
C ASP A 109 -1.57 16.39 -20.61
N THR A 110 -2.77 16.87 -20.93
CA THR A 110 -3.97 16.04 -21.05
C THR A 110 -3.87 15.00 -22.16
N GLU A 111 -3.18 15.32 -23.26
CA GLU A 111 -3.00 14.39 -24.36
C GLU A 111 -2.12 13.21 -23.94
N LYS A 112 -0.96 13.52 -23.36
CA LYS A 112 -0.05 12.50 -22.83
C LYS A 112 -0.72 11.57 -21.81
N VAL A 113 -1.50 12.15 -20.88
CA VAL A 113 -2.20 11.37 -19.85
C VAL A 113 -3.34 10.55 -20.43
N ARG A 114 -4.12 11.08 -21.38
CA ARG A 114 -5.18 10.32 -22.09
C ARG A 114 -4.61 9.17 -22.90
N ASN A 115 -3.48 9.38 -23.57
CA ASN A 115 -2.80 8.32 -24.32
C ASN A 115 -2.40 7.18 -23.38
N ALA A 116 -1.79 7.48 -22.24
CA ALA A 116 -1.46 6.49 -21.20
C ALA A 116 -2.71 5.76 -20.69
N SER A 117 -3.81 6.48 -20.38
CA SER A 117 -5.09 5.88 -19.99
C SER A 117 -5.66 4.95 -21.07
N GLY A 118 -5.56 5.34 -22.35
CA GLY A 118 -5.96 4.51 -23.49
C GLY A 118 -5.15 3.21 -23.60
N PHE A 119 -3.84 3.27 -23.34
CA PHE A 119 -3.00 2.07 -23.25
C PHE A 119 -3.44 1.16 -22.10
N LEU A 120 -3.63 1.71 -20.91
CA LEU A 120 -4.09 0.92 -19.76
C LEU A 120 -5.46 0.26 -20.03
N LYS A 121 -6.36 0.93 -20.76
CA LYS A 121 -7.64 0.34 -21.18
C LYS A 121 -7.43 -0.89 -22.06
N ARG A 122 -6.54 -0.82 -23.06
CA ARG A 122 -6.21 -1.97 -23.92
C ARG A 122 -5.52 -3.09 -23.13
N SER A 123 -4.64 -2.74 -22.19
CA SER A 123 -3.99 -3.72 -21.33
C SER A 123 -4.99 -4.55 -20.51
N LEU A 124 -6.13 -3.98 -20.08
CA LEU A 124 -7.18 -4.74 -19.38
C LEU A 124 -7.74 -5.88 -20.23
N GLU A 125 -7.96 -5.66 -21.54
CA GLU A 125 -8.46 -6.68 -22.47
C GLU A 125 -7.43 -7.80 -22.69
N LEU A 126 -6.14 -7.45 -22.76
CA LEU A 126 -5.05 -8.42 -22.90
C LEU A 126 -4.87 -9.25 -21.61
N ILE A 127 -4.90 -8.59 -20.46
CA ILE A 127 -4.80 -9.23 -19.14
C ILE A 127 -5.97 -10.21 -18.95
N GLN A 128 -7.18 -9.84 -19.33
CA GLN A 128 -8.36 -10.69 -19.20
C GLN A 128 -8.24 -12.00 -20.00
N LYS A 129 -7.53 -11.97 -21.12
CA LYS A 129 -7.35 -13.10 -22.06
C LYS A 129 -6.04 -13.88 -21.81
N CYS A 130 -5.16 -13.43 -20.90
CA CYS A 130 -3.87 -14.07 -20.71
C CYS A 130 -4.01 -15.50 -20.16
N GLN A 131 -3.12 -16.39 -20.63
CA GLN A 131 -3.17 -17.82 -20.34
C GLN A 131 -2.04 -18.29 -19.42
N SER A 132 -1.12 -17.40 -19.04
CA SER A 132 -0.01 -17.75 -18.14
C SER A 132 0.39 -16.60 -17.23
N LYS A 133 1.00 -16.93 -16.09
CA LYS A 133 1.54 -15.94 -15.16
C LYS A 133 2.70 -15.14 -15.74
N GLU A 134 3.45 -15.70 -16.65
CA GLU A 134 4.54 -15.02 -17.39
C GLU A 134 3.99 -13.90 -18.24
N GLN A 135 2.95 -14.19 -19.06
CA GLN A 135 2.26 -13.17 -19.83
C GLN A 135 1.64 -12.09 -18.92
N LEU A 136 1.01 -12.52 -17.82
CA LEU A 136 0.42 -11.61 -16.85
C LEU A 136 1.46 -10.64 -16.26
N ARG A 137 2.65 -11.13 -15.89
CA ARG A 137 3.76 -10.29 -15.42
C ARG A 137 4.29 -9.34 -16.49
N GLY A 138 4.31 -9.78 -17.76
CA GLY A 138 4.68 -8.93 -18.89
C GLY A 138 3.72 -7.74 -19.03
N TYR A 139 2.42 -8.00 -19.09
CA TYR A 139 1.39 -6.95 -19.17
C TYR A 139 1.38 -6.03 -17.94
N GLU A 140 1.59 -6.60 -16.75
CA GLU A 140 1.71 -5.84 -15.49
C GLU A 140 2.88 -4.86 -15.55
N GLY A 141 4.06 -5.33 -15.98
CA GLY A 141 5.26 -4.51 -16.09
C GLY A 141 5.12 -3.39 -17.12
N GLU A 142 4.52 -3.68 -18.29
CA GLU A 142 4.22 -2.69 -19.33
C GLU A 142 3.24 -1.64 -18.81
N ALA A 143 2.12 -2.06 -18.20
CA ALA A 143 1.14 -1.15 -17.64
C ALA A 143 1.73 -0.25 -16.53
N ALA A 144 2.58 -0.82 -15.68
CA ALA A 144 3.29 -0.05 -14.65
C ALA A 144 4.26 0.98 -15.27
N SER A 145 5.00 0.60 -16.31
CA SER A 145 5.89 1.52 -17.04
C SER A 145 5.13 2.69 -17.63
N ILE A 146 4.00 2.43 -18.29
CA ILE A 146 3.14 3.45 -18.89
C ILE A 146 2.57 4.39 -17.80
N TYR A 147 2.04 3.85 -16.72
CA TYR A 147 1.48 4.62 -15.61
C TYR A 147 2.53 5.54 -14.98
N PHE A 148 3.69 5.00 -14.60
CA PHE A 148 4.76 5.78 -14.01
C PHE A 148 5.45 6.73 -15.01
N GLY A 149 5.37 6.44 -16.31
CA GLY A 149 5.86 7.33 -17.37
C GLY A 149 5.10 8.67 -17.48
N VAL A 150 3.89 8.74 -16.93
CA VAL A 150 3.09 9.98 -16.86
C VAL A 150 2.85 10.47 -15.43
N PHE A 151 3.38 9.79 -14.44
CA PHE A 151 3.12 10.08 -13.02
C PHE A 151 3.55 11.49 -12.62
N GLU A 152 4.63 12.01 -13.21
CA GLU A 152 5.10 13.39 -12.96
C GLU A 152 4.02 14.43 -13.30
N GLN A 153 3.16 14.18 -14.29
CA GLN A 153 2.05 15.08 -14.64
C GLN A 153 1.06 15.25 -13.49
N LEU A 154 0.96 14.27 -12.58
CA LEU A 154 0.06 14.29 -11.43
C LEU A 154 0.62 15.12 -10.26
N ILE A 155 1.90 15.51 -10.32
CA ILE A 155 2.54 16.39 -9.35
C ILE A 155 2.28 17.83 -9.80
N LEU A 156 1.30 18.47 -9.17
CA LEU A 156 0.81 19.80 -9.58
C LEU A 156 1.55 20.95 -8.86
N GLN A 157 2.11 20.65 -7.69
CA GLN A 157 2.79 21.62 -6.83
C GLN A 157 4.21 21.18 -6.50
N GLN A 158 5.09 22.13 -6.17
CA GLN A 158 6.44 21.84 -5.68
C GLN A 158 7.28 20.98 -6.67
N LYS A 159 7.06 21.12 -7.98
CA LYS A 159 7.68 20.28 -9.02
C LYS A 159 9.21 20.22 -8.96
N LYS A 160 9.87 21.32 -8.51
CA LYS A 160 11.34 21.37 -8.37
C LYS A 160 11.85 20.43 -7.26
N ASP A 161 11.13 20.36 -6.14
CA ASP A 161 11.51 19.56 -4.97
C ASP A 161 11.07 18.10 -5.08
N PHE A 162 10.01 17.85 -5.87
CA PHE A 162 9.39 16.55 -6.07
C PHE A 162 9.45 16.12 -7.54
N ALA A 163 10.61 16.34 -8.19
CA ALA A 163 10.84 15.80 -9.54
C ALA A 163 10.79 14.28 -9.52
N PHE A 164 10.13 13.68 -10.51
CA PHE A 164 9.95 12.24 -10.62
C PHE A 164 10.34 11.75 -12.02
N HIS A 165 11.39 10.92 -12.09
CA HIS A 165 11.93 10.40 -13.35
C HIS A 165 11.68 8.90 -13.55
N GLY A 166 10.72 8.36 -12.83
CA GLY A 166 10.36 6.95 -12.86
C GLY A 166 10.46 6.26 -11.51
N ARG A 167 9.89 5.06 -11.45
CA ARG A 167 9.84 4.31 -10.19
C ARG A 167 11.16 3.63 -9.87
N ASN A 168 11.77 4.03 -8.76
CA ASN A 168 12.92 3.35 -8.16
C ASN A 168 12.66 3.08 -6.67
N LYS A 169 13.23 2.01 -6.10
CA LYS A 169 12.83 1.57 -4.77
C LYS A 169 13.94 1.04 -3.86
N ARG A 170 15.11 0.75 -4.35
CA ARG A 170 16.19 0.14 -3.54
C ARG A 170 17.57 0.61 -3.98
N PRO A 171 17.99 1.77 -3.48
CA PRO A 171 17.29 2.74 -2.63
C PRO A 171 16.36 3.66 -3.43
N PRO A 172 15.43 4.41 -2.76
CA PRO A 172 14.72 5.50 -3.41
C PRO A 172 15.70 6.66 -3.69
N LEU A 173 15.68 7.20 -4.92
CA LEU A 173 16.66 8.19 -5.38
C LEU A 173 16.10 9.62 -5.45
N ASP A 174 14.82 9.79 -5.15
CA ASP A 174 14.12 11.07 -5.07
C ASP A 174 13.06 11.07 -3.97
N SER A 175 12.55 12.24 -3.63
CA SER A 175 11.59 12.45 -2.53
C SER A 175 10.26 11.75 -2.78
N VAL A 176 9.79 11.68 -4.04
CA VAL A 176 8.55 11.00 -4.42
C VAL A 176 8.68 9.50 -4.20
N ASN A 177 9.79 8.91 -4.67
CA ASN A 177 10.07 7.50 -4.49
C ASN A 177 10.29 7.11 -3.02
N ALA A 178 10.83 8.02 -2.19
CA ALA A 178 10.94 7.83 -0.74
C ALA A 178 9.55 7.76 -0.09
N LEU A 179 8.65 8.70 -0.42
CA LEU A 179 7.26 8.70 0.04
C LEU A 179 6.50 7.45 -0.41
N LEU A 180 6.55 7.12 -1.72
CA LEU A 180 5.88 5.95 -2.26
C LEU A 180 6.34 4.66 -1.58
N SER A 181 7.65 4.50 -1.37
CA SER A 181 8.20 3.30 -0.72
C SER A 181 7.75 3.17 0.73
N PHE A 182 7.69 4.30 1.45
CA PHE A 182 7.22 4.32 2.83
C PHE A 182 5.72 4.00 2.93
N VAL A 183 4.89 4.65 2.11
CA VAL A 183 3.43 4.43 2.11
C VAL A 183 3.09 3.01 1.65
N TYR A 184 3.81 2.45 0.67
CA TYR A 184 3.64 1.04 0.29
C TYR A 184 3.98 0.08 1.44
N THR A 185 4.98 0.41 2.26
CA THR A 185 5.27 -0.39 3.47
C THR A 185 4.11 -0.34 4.47
N LEU A 186 3.54 0.86 4.69
CA LEU A 186 2.37 1.01 5.57
C LEU A 186 1.18 0.20 5.06
N LEU A 187 0.87 0.32 3.77
CA LEU A 187 -0.24 -0.41 3.14
C LEU A 187 -0.01 -1.93 3.18
N THR A 188 1.20 -2.40 2.87
CA THR A 188 1.54 -3.84 2.96
C THR A 188 1.35 -4.36 4.38
N ASN A 189 1.76 -3.61 5.40
CA ASN A 189 1.57 -4.01 6.80
C ASN A 189 0.09 -4.06 7.18
N THR A 190 -0.73 -3.13 6.69
CA THR A 190 -2.19 -3.13 6.90
C THR A 190 -2.82 -4.38 6.29
N ILE A 191 -2.50 -4.68 5.02
CA ILE A 191 -3.01 -5.87 4.31
C ILE A 191 -2.56 -7.16 5.00
N THR A 192 -1.28 -7.24 5.41
CA THR A 192 -0.78 -8.42 6.14
C THR A 192 -1.58 -8.65 7.42
N SER A 193 -1.87 -7.59 8.18
CA SER A 193 -2.66 -7.69 9.40
C SER A 193 -4.11 -8.11 9.12
N ALA A 194 -4.72 -7.60 8.04
CA ALA A 194 -6.06 -7.99 7.63
C ALA A 194 -6.13 -9.48 7.25
N LEU A 195 -5.16 -9.97 6.48
CA LEU A 195 -5.06 -11.39 6.11
C LEU A 195 -4.92 -12.30 7.33
N GLU A 196 -4.05 -11.95 8.28
CA GLU A 196 -3.88 -12.68 9.53
C GLU A 196 -5.18 -12.69 10.36
N THR A 197 -5.92 -11.59 10.37
CA THR A 197 -7.18 -11.45 11.11
C THR A 197 -8.26 -12.41 10.56
N VAL A 198 -8.36 -12.54 9.24
CA VAL A 198 -9.33 -13.47 8.61
C VAL A 198 -8.80 -14.90 8.54
N GLY A 199 -7.58 -15.15 8.98
CA GLY A 199 -6.99 -16.49 9.07
C GLY A 199 -6.30 -16.99 7.80
N LEU A 200 -6.02 -16.11 6.84
CA LEU A 200 -5.21 -16.41 5.66
C LEU A 200 -3.72 -16.30 5.98
N ASP A 201 -2.90 -17.05 5.26
CA ASP A 201 -1.45 -16.97 5.32
C ASP A 201 -0.95 -15.85 4.37
N PRO A 202 -0.39 -14.75 4.88
CA PRO A 202 0.07 -13.65 4.04
C PRO A 202 1.30 -13.98 3.18
N TYR A 203 1.98 -15.09 3.46
CA TYR A 203 3.21 -15.48 2.75
C TYR A 203 2.94 -16.34 1.52
N VAL A 204 1.78 -16.94 1.39
CA VAL A 204 1.41 -17.83 0.29
C VAL A 204 0.60 -17.06 -0.75
N GLY A 205 1.25 -16.62 -1.82
CA GLY A 205 0.69 -15.79 -2.88
C GLY A 205 0.36 -16.56 -4.16
N TYR A 206 -0.24 -15.85 -5.11
CA TYR A 206 -0.69 -16.38 -6.39
C TYR A 206 0.14 -15.85 -7.57
N LEU A 207 0.52 -14.56 -7.54
CA LEU A 207 1.33 -13.91 -8.58
C LEU A 207 2.81 -13.85 -8.18
N HIS A 208 3.07 -13.38 -6.96
CA HIS A 208 4.42 -13.27 -6.46
C HIS A 208 4.93 -14.65 -6.01
N THR A 209 6.07 -15.05 -6.56
CA THR A 209 6.72 -16.32 -6.19
C THR A 209 7.02 -16.37 -4.71
N ASP A 210 6.74 -17.50 -4.08
CA ASP A 210 7.04 -17.74 -2.68
C ASP A 210 8.54 -17.68 -2.43
N ARG A 211 8.92 -16.93 -1.42
CA ARG A 211 10.31 -16.79 -0.95
C ARG A 211 10.31 -16.66 0.57
N PRO A 212 11.27 -17.25 1.27
CA PRO A 212 11.38 -17.07 2.72
C PRO A 212 11.34 -15.59 3.13
N GLY A 213 10.48 -15.27 4.08
CA GLY A 213 10.32 -13.89 4.60
C GLY A 213 9.58 -12.91 3.68
N ARG A 214 9.02 -13.37 2.54
CA ARG A 214 8.25 -12.52 1.61
C ARG A 214 6.76 -12.76 1.79
N ALA A 215 6.04 -11.73 2.20
CA ALA A 215 4.57 -11.79 2.32
C ALA A 215 3.91 -11.70 0.94
N SER A 216 3.99 -12.80 0.16
CA SER A 216 3.62 -12.87 -1.26
C SER A 216 2.15 -12.53 -1.49
N LEU A 217 1.22 -13.03 -0.69
CA LEU A 217 -0.20 -12.69 -0.80
C LEU A 217 -0.47 -11.21 -0.49
N SER A 218 0.19 -10.67 0.54
CA SER A 218 0.09 -9.24 0.83
C SER A 218 0.58 -8.39 -0.34
N LEU A 219 1.64 -8.84 -1.05
CA LEU A 219 2.15 -8.17 -2.24
C LEU A 219 1.23 -8.33 -3.45
N ASP A 220 0.48 -9.41 -3.56
CA ASP A 220 -0.53 -9.60 -4.61
C ASP A 220 -1.70 -8.65 -4.41
N LEU A 221 -2.23 -8.57 -3.18
CA LEU A 221 -3.38 -7.72 -2.87
C LEU A 221 -3.04 -6.22 -2.90
N ILE A 222 -1.82 -5.84 -2.50
CA ILE A 222 -1.44 -4.42 -2.58
C ILE A 222 -1.47 -3.90 -4.02
N GLU A 223 -1.29 -4.76 -5.03
CA GLU A 223 -1.28 -4.33 -6.43
C GLU A 223 -2.57 -3.61 -6.80
N GLU A 224 -3.72 -4.14 -6.40
CA GLU A 224 -5.02 -3.52 -6.64
C GLU A 224 -5.14 -2.15 -5.96
N LEU A 225 -4.62 -2.01 -4.76
CA LEU A 225 -4.84 -0.85 -3.90
C LEU A 225 -3.79 0.26 -4.08
N ARG A 226 -2.64 -0.01 -4.74
CA ARG A 226 -1.53 0.95 -4.85
C ARG A 226 -1.96 2.29 -5.39
N ALA A 227 -2.59 2.31 -6.57
CA ALA A 227 -2.90 3.56 -7.25
C ALA A 227 -3.89 4.41 -6.46
N VAL A 228 -4.95 3.80 -5.93
CA VAL A 228 -6.05 4.53 -5.26
C VAL A 228 -5.75 4.86 -3.81
N MET A 229 -5.01 3.99 -3.10
CA MET A 229 -4.72 4.18 -1.68
C MET A 229 -3.36 4.84 -1.44
N ALA A 230 -2.30 4.38 -2.09
CA ALA A 230 -0.96 4.86 -1.80
C ALA A 230 -0.53 6.01 -2.71
N ASP A 231 -0.63 5.86 -4.03
CA ASP A 231 -0.13 6.87 -4.98
C ASP A 231 -0.91 8.18 -4.86
N ARG A 232 -2.24 8.10 -4.83
CA ARG A 232 -3.10 9.29 -4.63
C ARG A 232 -2.87 9.95 -3.27
N PHE A 233 -2.57 9.17 -2.24
CA PHE A 233 -2.25 9.73 -0.93
C PHE A 233 -0.92 10.51 -0.99
N VAL A 234 0.13 9.95 -1.60
CA VAL A 234 1.41 10.64 -1.78
C VAL A 234 1.24 11.91 -2.62
N LEU A 235 0.51 11.83 -3.74
CA LEU A 235 0.20 13.02 -4.55
C LEU A 235 -0.57 14.07 -3.74
N SER A 236 -1.49 13.66 -2.88
CA SER A 236 -2.23 14.58 -2.00
C SER A 236 -1.30 15.28 -0.99
N LEU A 237 -0.35 14.56 -0.37
CA LEU A 237 0.64 15.15 0.53
C LEU A 237 1.48 16.23 -0.16
N ILE A 238 1.91 15.98 -1.39
CA ILE A 238 2.73 16.90 -2.17
C ILE A 238 1.89 18.09 -2.66
N ASN A 239 0.75 17.83 -3.30
CA ASN A 239 -0.06 18.85 -3.95
C ASN A 239 -0.77 19.78 -2.95
N LYS A 240 -1.08 19.28 -1.74
CA LYS A 240 -1.59 20.10 -0.62
C LYS A 240 -0.46 20.74 0.21
N LYS A 241 0.81 20.58 -0.19
CA LYS A 241 1.99 21.11 0.53
C LYS A 241 2.09 20.65 1.99
N MET A 242 1.59 19.46 2.28
CA MET A 242 1.66 18.86 3.62
C MET A 242 3.08 18.36 3.94
N VAL A 243 3.88 18.13 2.91
CA VAL A 243 5.32 17.82 2.98
C VAL A 243 6.08 18.80 2.08
N THR A 244 7.33 19.10 2.43
CA THR A 244 8.20 20.01 1.66
C THR A 244 9.53 19.36 1.36
N GLY A 245 10.21 19.78 0.28
CA GLY A 245 11.49 19.22 -0.12
C GLY A 245 12.60 19.38 0.91
N LYS A 246 12.51 20.40 1.78
CA LYS A 246 13.49 20.66 2.87
C LYS A 246 13.60 19.51 3.88
N ASN A 247 12.60 18.67 3.96
CA ASN A 247 12.50 17.57 4.91
C ASN A 247 13.05 16.24 4.35
N PHE A 248 13.77 16.31 3.24
CA PHE A 248 14.41 15.16 2.62
C PHE A 248 15.92 15.36 2.54
N SER A 249 16.67 14.36 2.93
CA SER A 249 18.14 14.38 2.86
C SER A 249 18.64 13.32 1.90
N ARG A 250 19.62 13.67 1.06
CA ARG A 250 20.30 12.73 0.18
C ARG A 250 21.55 12.18 0.87
N LYS A 251 21.72 10.88 0.87
CA LYS A 251 22.91 10.20 1.37
C LYS A 251 23.97 10.08 0.27
N GLU A 252 25.22 9.77 0.65
CA GLU A 252 26.35 9.59 -0.28
C GLU A 252 26.07 8.55 -1.38
N ASN A 253 25.34 7.47 -1.04
CA ASN A 253 24.92 6.43 -1.99
C ASN A 253 23.72 6.84 -2.86
N GLY A 254 23.33 8.11 -2.85
CA GLY A 254 22.22 8.66 -3.62
C GLY A 254 20.83 8.43 -3.00
N ALA A 255 20.71 7.62 -1.95
CA ALA A 255 19.44 7.35 -1.28
C ALA A 255 18.85 8.62 -0.68
N VAL A 256 17.55 8.84 -0.91
CA VAL A 256 16.80 9.95 -0.32
C VAL A 256 16.02 9.43 0.88
N LEU A 257 16.23 10.06 2.03
CA LEU A 257 15.58 9.74 3.30
C LEU A 257 14.68 10.87 3.75
N MET A 258 13.54 10.52 4.31
CA MET A 258 12.64 11.44 5.03
C MET A 258 13.17 11.69 6.44
N ASP A 259 13.07 12.93 6.93
CA ASP A 259 13.28 13.23 8.34
C ASP A 259 12.14 12.71 9.23
N ASP A 260 12.32 12.79 10.54
CA ASP A 260 11.35 12.29 11.53
C ASP A 260 10.04 13.06 11.49
N ASP A 261 10.08 14.35 11.19
CA ASP A 261 8.89 15.20 11.18
C ASP A 261 7.99 14.89 9.98
N VAL A 262 8.58 14.66 8.79
CA VAL A 262 7.82 14.18 7.63
C VAL A 262 7.22 12.81 7.92
N ARG A 263 7.99 11.87 8.49
CA ARG A 263 7.46 10.54 8.82
C ARG A 263 6.27 10.61 9.77
N LYS A 264 6.37 11.39 10.85
CA LYS A 264 5.26 11.61 11.78
C LYS A 264 4.04 12.20 11.08
N ARG A 265 4.25 13.22 10.22
CA ARG A 265 3.18 13.84 9.46
C ARG A 265 2.51 12.86 8.49
N VAL A 266 3.29 12.12 7.72
CA VAL A 266 2.75 11.08 6.82
C VAL A 266 1.94 10.05 7.58
N LEU A 267 2.39 9.61 8.76
CA LEU A 267 1.66 8.67 9.60
C LEU A 267 0.34 9.26 10.12
N THR A 268 0.37 10.51 10.59
CA THR A 268 -0.84 11.19 11.06
C THR A 268 -1.86 11.33 9.93
N GLU A 269 -1.42 11.81 8.77
CA GLU A 269 -2.29 11.97 7.60
C GLU A 269 -2.79 10.62 7.04
N TRP A 270 -1.98 9.55 7.14
CA TRP A 270 -2.40 8.20 6.79
C TRP A 270 -3.54 7.71 7.69
N GLN A 271 -3.46 7.96 9.01
CA GLN A 271 -4.54 7.61 9.93
C GLN A 271 -5.80 8.46 9.68
N ASN A 272 -5.63 9.77 9.43
CA ASN A 272 -6.74 10.64 9.06
C ASN A 272 -7.44 10.15 7.78
N LYS A 273 -6.64 9.75 6.78
CA LYS A 273 -7.13 9.22 5.52
C LYS A 273 -7.95 7.94 5.70
N LYS A 274 -7.51 7.03 6.55
CA LYS A 274 -8.26 5.78 6.84
C LYS A 274 -9.64 6.02 7.44
N LYS A 275 -9.80 7.10 8.20
CA LYS A 275 -11.07 7.51 8.81
C LYS A 275 -12.02 8.27 7.88
N GLU A 276 -11.57 8.64 6.68
CA GLU A 276 -12.45 9.28 5.71
C GLU A 276 -13.55 8.32 5.28
N VAL A 277 -14.79 8.76 5.40
CA VAL A 277 -15.97 7.99 4.95
C VAL A 277 -16.10 8.10 3.43
N ILE A 278 -16.15 6.96 2.78
CA ILE A 278 -16.39 6.86 1.33
C ILE A 278 -17.63 6.00 1.07
N THR A 279 -18.18 6.10 -0.13
CA THR A 279 -19.17 5.11 -0.59
C THR A 279 -18.43 3.93 -1.21
N HIS A 280 -18.59 2.75 -0.63
CA HIS A 280 -17.96 1.53 -1.13
C HIS A 280 -18.39 1.30 -2.60
N PRO A 281 -17.44 1.11 -3.53
CA PRO A 281 -17.77 1.07 -4.96
C PRO A 281 -18.70 -0.09 -5.35
N TYR A 282 -18.62 -1.20 -4.63
CA TYR A 282 -19.43 -2.40 -4.87
C TYR A 282 -20.67 -2.45 -3.98
N LEU A 283 -20.51 -2.36 -2.66
CA LEU A 283 -21.62 -2.49 -1.69
C LEU A 283 -22.56 -1.28 -1.68
N LYS A 284 -22.13 -0.12 -2.21
CA LYS A 284 -22.85 1.16 -2.20
C LYS A 284 -23.16 1.71 -0.81
N GLU A 285 -22.56 1.18 0.22
CA GLU A 285 -22.67 1.59 1.62
C GLU A 285 -21.60 2.62 1.96
N LYS A 286 -21.86 3.44 2.98
CA LYS A 286 -20.86 4.35 3.54
C LYS A 286 -19.95 3.58 4.48
N VAL A 287 -18.66 3.55 4.19
CA VAL A 287 -17.65 2.86 4.99
C VAL A 287 -16.43 3.76 5.17
N GLU A 288 -15.70 3.57 6.26
CA GLU A 288 -14.40 4.21 6.39
C GLU A 288 -13.43 3.64 5.35
N TRP A 289 -12.60 4.51 4.78
CA TRP A 289 -11.67 4.13 3.71
C TRP A 289 -10.68 3.04 4.14
N GLY A 290 -10.31 3.02 5.43
CA GLY A 290 -9.45 1.97 6.01
C GLY A 290 -10.14 0.61 6.18
N MET A 291 -11.46 0.53 5.98
CA MET A 291 -12.26 -0.70 6.10
C MET A 291 -12.59 -1.34 4.74
N VAL A 292 -12.21 -0.70 3.64
CA VAL A 292 -12.34 -1.21 2.27
C VAL A 292 -11.29 -2.25 1.97
#